data_5834fa13bf6be431bbad13517949ed59
#
_entry.id   5834fa13bf6be431bbad13517949ed59
#
_cell.length_a   1.000
_cell.length_b   1.000
_cell.length_c   1.000
_cell.angle_alpha   90.00
_cell.angle_beta   90.00
_cell.angle_gamma   90.00
#
_symmetry.space_group_name_H-M   'P 1'
#
loop_
_entity.id
_entity.type
_entity.pdbx_description
1 polymer ?
#
loop_
_entity_poly.entity_id
_entity_poly.type
_entity_poly.pdbx_seq_one_letter_code
_entity_poly.pdbx_strand_id
1 'polypeptide(L)'
;GYGKKKKSNVAGATAKINLKAKEKYKTPQPVIGKRKYKKYLEENLIRPNDESCKDVKGEVVLSFFVDKEGRPQNITVVHGLCESADKEAIRLVKEGPKWTPGDLPTRVTVEF
;
A
#
# COMPACT_ATOMS: atom_id res chain seq x y z
N GLY A 1 24.55 37.17 4.12
CA GLY A 1 23.72 38.18 4.09
C GLY A 1 22.22 37.93 4.12
N TYR A 2 21.55 38.95 3.68
CA TYR A 2 20.08 38.93 3.70
C TYR A 2 19.47 37.82 2.86
N GLY A 3 20.08 37.46 1.78
CA GLY A 3 19.58 36.40 0.93
C GLY A 3 19.55 35.05 1.60
N LYS A 4 20.58 34.79 2.43
CA LYS A 4 20.63 33.52 3.15
C LYS A 4 19.52 33.41 4.19
N LYS A 5 19.23 34.51 4.88
CA LYS A 5 18.15 34.55 5.87
C LYS A 5 16.79 34.29 5.20
N LYS A 6 16.55 34.90 4.05
CA LYS A 6 15.31 34.69 3.32
C LYS A 6 15.16 33.25 2.90
N LYS A 7 16.23 32.63 2.42
CA LYS A 7 16.20 31.22 2.04
C LYS A 7 15.83 30.32 3.19
N SER A 8 16.42 30.59 4.36
CA SER A 8 16.12 29.80 5.54
C SER A 8 14.67 29.92 5.95
N ASN A 9 14.14 31.14 5.90
CA ASN A 9 12.74 31.37 6.25
C ASN A 9 11.79 30.66 5.29
N VAL A 10 12.09 30.71 4.00
CA VAL A 10 11.28 30.03 3.00
C VAL A 10 11.30 28.54 3.22
N ALA A 11 12.46 27.98 3.49
CA ALA A 11 12.57 26.54 3.75
C ALA A 11 11.76 26.14 4.97
N GLY A 12 11.80 26.93 6.05
CA GLY A 12 11.01 26.66 7.23
C GLY A 12 9.51 26.71 6.96
N ALA A 13 9.07 27.72 6.22
CA ALA A 13 7.66 27.84 5.85
C ALA A 13 7.20 26.66 5.02
N THR A 14 8.01 26.23 4.06
CA THR A 14 7.69 25.07 3.22
C THR A 14 7.55 23.81 4.06
N ALA A 15 8.44 23.60 5.02
CA ALA A 15 8.37 22.46 5.91
C ALA A 15 7.07 22.44 6.71
N LYS A 16 6.65 23.58 7.23
CA LYS A 16 5.38 23.68 7.96
C LYS A 16 4.19 23.34 7.09
N ILE A 17 4.19 23.83 5.85
CA ILE A 17 3.11 23.53 4.91
C ILE A 17 3.05 22.04 4.62
N ASN A 18 4.20 21.41 4.45
CA ASN A 18 4.27 19.96 4.20
C ASN A 18 3.71 19.15 5.37
N LEU A 19 3.99 19.56 6.59
CA LEU A 19 3.46 18.89 7.77
C LEU A 19 1.93 18.98 7.81
N LYS A 20 1.37 20.15 7.51
CA LYS A 20 -0.08 20.31 7.46
C LYS A 20 -0.69 19.47 6.36
N ALA A 21 -0.03 19.38 5.21
CA ALA A 21 -0.52 18.53 4.12
C ALA A 21 -0.54 17.07 4.53
N LYS A 22 0.47 16.59 5.25
CA LYS A 22 0.50 15.22 5.76
C LYS A 22 -0.64 14.95 6.75
N GLU A 23 -0.95 15.91 7.60
CA GLU A 23 -2.07 15.79 8.52
C GLU A 23 -3.39 15.74 7.79
N LYS A 24 -3.52 16.51 6.71
CA LYS A 24 -4.74 16.59 5.92
C LYS A 24 -4.96 15.35 5.06
N TYR A 25 -3.90 14.83 4.47
CA TYR A 25 -3.98 13.68 3.56
C TYR A 25 -3.39 12.44 4.24
N LYS A 26 -4.27 11.54 4.63
CA LYS A 26 -3.87 10.33 5.35
C LYS A 26 -3.67 9.17 4.41
N THR A 27 -2.63 8.40 4.67
CA THR A 27 -2.37 7.14 3.97
C THR A 27 -3.04 6.01 4.74
N PRO A 28 -3.85 5.17 4.08
CA PRO A 28 -4.45 4.04 4.76
C PRO A 28 -3.40 3.09 5.33
N GLN A 29 -3.72 2.49 6.49
CA GLN A 29 -2.89 1.51 7.15
C GLN A 29 -3.76 0.31 7.53
N PRO A 30 -3.19 -0.90 7.61
CA PRO A 30 -3.96 -2.04 8.12
C PRO A 30 -4.41 -1.76 9.55
N VAL A 31 -5.68 -1.99 9.85
CA VAL A 31 -6.22 -1.79 11.21
C VAL A 31 -5.47 -2.62 12.22
N ILE A 32 -5.10 -3.86 11.86
CA ILE A 32 -4.37 -4.77 12.76
C ILE A 32 -2.87 -4.47 12.81
N GLY A 33 -2.38 -3.50 12.03
CA GLY A 33 -0.97 -3.15 11.95
C GLY A 33 -0.24 -3.91 10.85
N LYS A 34 0.88 -3.34 10.40
CA LYS A 34 1.65 -3.90 9.26
C LYS A 34 2.19 -5.30 9.55
N ARG A 35 2.67 -5.52 10.75
CA ARG A 35 3.26 -6.80 11.12
C ARG A 35 2.24 -7.94 11.07
N LYS A 36 1.08 -7.74 11.68
CA LYS A 36 0.02 -8.74 11.67
C LYS A 36 -0.58 -8.92 10.28
N TYR A 37 -0.65 -7.85 9.51
CA TYR A 37 -1.15 -7.94 8.15
C TYR A 37 -0.23 -8.78 7.28
N LYS A 38 1.08 -8.60 7.42
CA LYS A 38 2.06 -9.43 6.72
C LYS A 38 1.89 -10.90 7.07
N LYS A 39 1.68 -11.17 8.35
CA LYS A 39 1.42 -12.54 8.82
C LYS A 39 0.14 -13.10 8.21
N TYR A 40 -0.91 -12.28 8.14
CA TYR A 40 -2.13 -12.68 7.47
C TYR A 40 -1.88 -13.12 6.03
N LEU A 41 -1.12 -12.33 5.28
CA LEU A 41 -0.81 -12.66 3.88
C LEU A 41 -0.06 -13.99 3.78
N GLU A 42 0.93 -14.18 4.63
CA GLU A 42 1.72 -15.42 4.64
C GLU A 42 0.89 -16.64 4.98
N GLU A 43 0.01 -16.52 5.97
CA GLU A 43 -0.79 -17.63 6.45
C GLU A 43 -1.94 -18.00 5.53
N ASN A 44 -2.44 -17.05 4.75
CA ASN A 44 -3.61 -17.26 3.91
C ASN A 44 -3.31 -17.38 2.42
N LEU A 45 -2.06 -17.23 2.03
CA LEU A 45 -1.65 -17.36 0.64
C LEU A 45 -1.91 -18.77 0.13
N ILE A 46 -2.67 -18.85 -0.96
CA ILE A 46 -2.87 -20.10 -1.68
C ILE A 46 -1.96 -20.04 -2.91
N ARG A 47 -0.92 -20.84 -2.91
CA ARG A 47 0.02 -20.82 -4.00
C ARG A 47 -0.61 -21.36 -5.28
N PRO A 48 -0.48 -20.65 -6.42
CA PRO A 48 -1.01 -21.15 -7.68
C PRO A 48 -0.38 -22.49 -8.06
N ASN A 49 -1.18 -23.38 -8.65
CA ASN A 49 -0.68 -24.70 -9.07
C ASN A 49 -0.78 -24.93 -10.58
N ASP A 50 -1.15 -23.93 -11.36
CA ASP A 50 -1.17 -24.05 -12.81
C ASP A 50 0.26 -24.03 -13.37
N GLU A 51 0.45 -24.64 -14.53
CA GLU A 51 1.77 -24.84 -15.13
C GLU A 51 2.57 -23.56 -15.28
N SER A 52 1.93 -22.46 -15.67
CA SER A 52 2.62 -21.20 -15.90
C SER A 52 3.02 -20.48 -14.63
N CYS A 53 2.54 -20.90 -13.47
CA CYS A 53 2.64 -20.12 -12.24
C CYS A 53 3.15 -20.89 -11.02
N LYS A 54 3.06 -22.20 -11.02
CA LYS A 54 3.31 -23.01 -9.82
C LYS A 54 4.70 -22.85 -9.21
N ASP A 55 5.71 -22.60 -10.04
CA ASP A 55 7.09 -22.47 -9.57
C ASP A 55 7.59 -21.03 -9.56
N VAL A 56 6.70 -20.07 -9.85
CA VAL A 56 7.09 -18.66 -9.91
C VAL A 56 7.35 -18.14 -8.50
N LYS A 57 8.44 -17.43 -8.34
CA LYS A 57 8.80 -16.77 -7.08
C LYS A 57 9.03 -15.29 -7.36
N GLY A 58 8.73 -14.48 -6.37
CA GLY A 58 8.88 -13.04 -6.49
C GLY A 58 7.76 -12.32 -5.77
N GLU A 59 7.53 -11.09 -6.18
CA GLU A 59 6.59 -10.21 -5.50
C GLU A 59 5.52 -9.70 -6.45
N VAL A 60 4.28 -9.65 -5.96
CA VAL A 60 3.21 -8.91 -6.61
C VAL A 60 2.98 -7.64 -5.79
N VAL A 61 3.06 -6.49 -6.43
CA VAL A 61 2.82 -5.21 -5.78
C VAL A 61 1.47 -4.67 -6.25
N LEU A 62 0.59 -4.39 -5.29
CA LEU A 62 -0.74 -3.86 -5.55
C LEU A 62 -0.84 -2.44 -5.01
N SER A 63 -1.61 -1.61 -5.71
CA SER A 63 -1.95 -0.26 -5.27
C SER A 63 -3.49 -0.17 -5.20
N PHE A 64 -4.02 0.50 -4.19
CA PHE A 64 -5.46 0.63 -4.04
C PHE A 64 -5.81 1.81 -3.14
N PHE A 65 -7.08 2.21 -3.22
CA PHE A 65 -7.65 3.20 -2.33
C PHE A 65 -8.47 2.48 -1.26
N VAL A 66 -8.77 3.15 -0.16
CA VAL A 66 -9.57 2.56 0.92
C VAL A 66 -10.76 3.46 1.18
N ASP A 67 -11.95 2.87 1.16
CA ASP A 67 -13.20 3.60 1.37
C ASP A 67 -13.47 3.87 2.86
N LYS A 68 -14.60 4.52 3.14
CA LYS A 68 -14.98 4.90 4.50
C LYS A 68 -15.19 3.70 5.42
N GLU A 69 -15.56 2.56 4.85
CA GLU A 69 -15.76 1.32 5.61
C GLU A 69 -14.46 0.56 5.84
N GLY A 70 -13.34 1.06 5.31
CA GLY A 70 -12.05 0.41 5.48
C GLY A 70 -11.79 -0.71 4.48
N ARG A 71 -12.49 -0.70 3.35
CA ARG A 71 -12.35 -1.74 2.33
C ARG A 71 -11.53 -1.23 1.14
N PRO A 72 -10.58 -2.05 0.65
CA PRO A 72 -9.81 -1.69 -0.54
C PRO A 72 -10.70 -1.53 -1.77
N GLN A 73 -10.40 -0.50 -2.57
CA GLN A 73 -11.12 -0.16 -3.79
C GLN A 73 -10.12 0.08 -4.92
N ASN A 74 -10.53 -0.20 -6.14
CA ASN A 74 -9.73 0.07 -7.33
C ASN A 74 -8.33 -0.53 -7.24
N ILE A 75 -8.28 -1.82 -6.91
CA ILE A 75 -7.01 -2.53 -6.73
C ILE A 75 -6.32 -2.69 -8.10
N THR A 76 -5.11 -2.16 -8.21
CA THR A 76 -4.33 -2.16 -9.43
C THR A 76 -3.03 -2.94 -9.22
N VAL A 77 -2.66 -3.78 -10.18
CA VAL A 77 -1.38 -4.47 -10.14
C VAL A 77 -0.30 -3.53 -10.65
N VAL A 78 0.60 -3.13 -9.75
CA VAL A 78 1.74 -2.25 -10.10
C VAL A 78 2.89 -3.09 -10.65
N HIS A 79 3.12 -4.24 -10.04
CA HIS A 79 4.12 -5.20 -10.49
C HIS A 79 3.54 -6.60 -10.34
N GLY A 80 3.45 -7.33 -11.42
CA GLY A 80 2.88 -8.68 -11.43
C GLY A 80 3.92 -9.74 -11.70
N LEU A 81 3.56 -10.98 -11.45
CA LEU A 81 4.40 -12.15 -11.73
C LEU A 81 3.81 -13.01 -12.83
N CYS A 82 2.58 -13.42 -12.63
CA CYS A 82 1.81 -14.25 -13.57
C CYS A 82 0.35 -14.07 -13.21
N GLU A 83 -0.53 -14.41 -14.12
CA GLU A 83 -1.95 -14.12 -13.94
C GLU A 83 -2.53 -14.71 -12.65
N SER A 84 -2.26 -15.98 -12.37
CA SER A 84 -2.80 -16.65 -11.18
C SER A 84 -2.25 -16.05 -9.88
N ALA A 85 -0.97 -15.71 -9.86
CA ALA A 85 -0.37 -15.07 -8.68
C ALA A 85 -0.96 -13.68 -8.47
N ASP A 86 -1.12 -12.92 -9.54
CA ASP A 86 -1.70 -11.58 -9.46
C ASP A 86 -3.13 -11.63 -8.91
N LYS A 87 -3.93 -12.58 -9.39
CA LYS A 87 -5.31 -12.78 -8.91
C LYS A 87 -5.34 -13.17 -7.45
N GLU A 88 -4.43 -14.04 -7.03
CA GLU A 88 -4.35 -14.46 -5.63
C GLU A 88 -4.00 -13.30 -4.72
N ALA A 89 -3.06 -12.46 -5.13
CA ALA A 89 -2.70 -11.26 -4.36
C ALA A 89 -3.90 -10.34 -4.19
N ILE A 90 -4.67 -10.12 -5.26
CA ILE A 90 -5.88 -9.30 -5.21
C ILE A 90 -6.91 -9.93 -4.26
N ARG A 91 -7.11 -11.24 -4.34
CA ARG A 91 -8.04 -11.95 -3.46
C ARG A 91 -7.68 -11.74 -1.98
N LEU A 92 -6.40 -11.90 -1.65
CA LEU A 92 -5.92 -11.73 -0.27
C LEU A 92 -6.26 -10.35 0.28
N VAL A 93 -6.03 -9.31 -0.51
CA VAL A 93 -6.31 -7.94 -0.08
C VAL A 93 -7.81 -7.69 0.04
N LYS A 94 -8.58 -8.17 -0.93
CA LYS A 94 -10.04 -8.00 -0.92
C LYS A 94 -10.71 -8.68 0.26
N GLU A 95 -10.29 -9.88 0.57
CA GLU A 95 -10.93 -10.72 1.61
C GLU A 95 -10.31 -10.58 2.98
N GLY A 96 -9.26 -9.78 3.08
CA GLY A 96 -8.48 -9.68 4.31
C GLY A 96 -9.00 -8.65 5.29
N PRO A 97 -8.23 -8.44 6.35
CA PRO A 97 -8.56 -7.46 7.37
C PRO A 97 -8.71 -6.06 6.80
N LYS A 98 -9.49 -5.25 7.49
CA LYS A 98 -9.77 -3.89 7.07
C LYS A 98 -8.57 -2.97 7.22
N TRP A 99 -8.65 -1.85 6.52
CA TRP A 99 -7.66 -0.78 6.55
C TRP A 99 -8.30 0.47 7.15
N THR A 100 -7.48 1.37 7.66
CA THR A 100 -7.99 2.68 8.07
C THR A 100 -8.32 3.47 6.81
N PRO A 101 -9.43 4.24 6.80
CA PRO A 101 -9.73 5.09 5.65
C PRO A 101 -8.65 6.15 5.46
N GLY A 102 -8.45 6.55 4.22
CA GLY A 102 -7.48 7.59 3.91
C GLY A 102 -7.77 8.24 2.56
N ASP A 103 -7.08 9.33 2.30
CA ASP A 103 -7.28 10.11 1.08
C ASP A 103 -6.31 9.73 -0.03
N LEU A 104 -5.25 9.02 0.31
CA LEU A 104 -4.19 8.64 -0.61
C LEU A 104 -4.25 7.15 -0.92
N PRO A 105 -3.73 6.74 -2.08
CA PRO A 105 -3.60 5.32 -2.34
C PRO A 105 -2.51 4.72 -1.46
N THR A 106 -2.60 3.43 -1.23
CA THR A 106 -1.59 2.69 -0.48
C THR A 106 -1.17 1.46 -1.29
N ARG A 107 -0.08 0.84 -0.88
CA ARG A 107 0.46 -0.32 -1.58
C ARG A 107 0.64 -1.50 -0.64
N VAL A 108 0.55 -2.68 -1.21
CA VAL A 108 0.84 -3.94 -0.52
C VAL A 108 1.71 -4.78 -1.42
N THR A 109 2.69 -5.45 -0.82
CA THR A 109 3.55 -6.41 -1.50
C THR A 109 3.21 -7.80 -1.01
N VAL A 110 2.90 -8.71 -1.94
CA VAL A 110 2.60 -10.11 -1.63
C VAL A 110 3.73 -10.96 -2.20
N GLU A 111 4.40 -11.72 -1.34
CA GLU A 111 5.53 -12.55 -1.73
C GLU A 111 5.07 -13.98 -2.05
N PHE A 112 5.60 -14.49 -3.16
CA PHE A 112 5.32 -15.85 -3.62
C PHE A 112 6.55 -16.72 -3.61
#